data_3c9eff33aaf5d91efbc16ef690c96a7a
#
_entry.id   3c9eff33aaf5d91efbc16ef690c96a7a
#
_cell.length_a   1.000
_cell.length_b   1.000
_cell.length_c   1.000
_cell.angle_alpha   90.00
_cell.angle_beta   90.00
_cell.angle_gamma   90.00
#
_symmetry.space_group_name_H-M   'P 1'
#
loop_
_entity.id
_entity.type
_entity.pdbx_description
1 polymer ?
#
loop_
_entity_poly.entity_id
_entity_poly.type
_entity_poly.pdbx_seq_one_letter_code
_entity_poly.pdbx_strand_id
1 'polypeptide(L)'
;MFFGRRGHVIISKGIYYLKGNLVLKSDVNLHLEKDAYLLFSGKADDFLPEVWTRWEGTELYGHSPMIYAKHATNIAITGQGTIDAQGGREFASWSQIEVSDRNRLRKMGEKLIPVTERIFGKGTILRPSCIQFMGCSRILVEGITIKNSPFWTIHPVYCDNVIVRSITIDSHYPNNDGCDPESTSNVLIEE
;
A
#
# COMPACT_ATOMS: atom_id res chain seq x y z
N MET A 1 -14.80 -3.12 17.57
CA MET A 1 -15.41 -1.82 17.85
C MET A 1 -14.34 -0.76 17.68
N PHE A 2 -14.47 0.10 16.67
CA PHE A 2 -13.47 1.07 16.24
C PHE A 2 -13.87 2.46 16.70
N PHE A 3 -13.65 2.87 17.93
CA PHE A 3 -14.06 4.24 18.31
C PHE A 3 -13.16 4.86 19.39
N GLY A 4 -11.93 5.22 19.01
CA GLY A 4 -11.25 6.37 19.58
C GLY A 4 -11.55 7.61 18.73
N ARG A 5 -11.40 8.81 19.24
CA ARG A 5 -11.45 10.04 18.43
C ARG A 5 -10.34 9.96 17.37
N ARG A 6 -10.70 10.13 16.09
CA ARG A 6 -9.76 10.23 14.97
C ARG A 6 -9.70 11.68 14.51
N GLY A 7 -8.52 12.13 14.15
CA GLY A 7 -8.39 13.31 13.31
C GLY A 7 -8.89 12.98 11.90
N HIS A 8 -9.64 13.88 11.27
CA HIS A 8 -10.10 13.75 9.91
C HIS A 8 -9.29 14.63 8.99
N VAL A 9 -8.67 14.01 7.98
CA VAL A 9 -8.09 14.71 6.83
C VAL A 9 -9.08 14.55 5.68
N ILE A 10 -9.81 15.60 5.38
CA ILE A 10 -10.86 15.57 4.35
C ILE A 10 -10.28 16.06 3.04
N ILE A 11 -10.37 15.22 2.02
CA ILE A 11 -10.04 15.55 0.64
C ILE A 11 -11.36 15.81 -0.09
N SER A 12 -11.61 17.09 -0.37
CA SER A 12 -12.83 17.48 -1.07
C SER A 12 -12.75 17.20 -2.57
N LYS A 13 -13.88 17.37 -3.27
CA LYS A 13 -13.95 17.22 -4.72
C LYS A 13 -12.82 17.96 -5.44
N GLY A 14 -12.10 17.27 -6.31
CA GLY A 14 -10.99 17.80 -7.10
C GLY A 14 -9.93 16.75 -7.40
N ILE A 15 -8.96 17.10 -8.24
CA ILE A 15 -7.82 16.24 -8.58
C ILE A 15 -6.59 16.75 -7.83
N TYR A 16 -5.99 15.87 -7.04
CA TYR A 16 -4.82 16.13 -6.22
C TYR A 16 -3.67 15.28 -6.70
N TYR A 17 -2.68 15.91 -7.33
CA TYR A 17 -1.48 15.23 -7.79
C TYR A 17 -0.49 15.05 -6.65
N LEU A 18 -0.05 13.81 -6.47
CA LEU A 18 0.87 13.40 -5.41
C LEU A 18 2.19 12.92 -6.02
N LYS A 19 3.25 13.64 -5.69
CA LYS A 19 4.61 13.23 -5.99
C LYS A 19 5.21 12.56 -4.76
N GLY A 20 5.15 11.23 -4.74
CA GLY A 20 5.59 10.43 -3.59
C GLY A 20 4.43 9.88 -2.77
N ASN A 21 4.77 9.25 -1.66
CA ASN A 21 3.82 8.52 -0.81
C ASN A 21 3.08 9.41 0.20
N LEU A 22 1.90 8.93 0.61
CA LEU A 22 1.21 9.42 1.80
C LEU A 22 1.50 8.50 2.99
N VAL A 23 1.97 9.06 4.10
CA VAL A 23 2.21 8.30 5.33
C VAL A 23 1.11 8.59 6.35
N LEU A 24 0.29 7.58 6.65
CA LEU A 24 -0.76 7.69 7.67
C LEU A 24 -0.18 7.46 9.07
N LYS A 25 -0.63 8.28 10.01
CA LYS A 25 -0.27 8.19 11.42
C LYS A 25 -1.43 7.63 12.23
N SER A 26 -1.16 7.26 13.48
CA SER A 26 -2.22 6.83 14.41
C SER A 26 -3.31 7.89 14.56
N ASP A 27 -4.53 7.42 14.78
CA ASP A 27 -5.71 8.23 15.02
C ASP A 27 -6.08 9.17 13.84
N VAL A 28 -5.78 8.76 12.60
CA VAL A 28 -6.11 9.52 11.39
C VAL A 28 -7.11 8.75 10.54
N ASN A 29 -8.13 9.47 10.07
CA ASN A 29 -8.99 9.06 8.96
C ASN A 29 -8.70 9.94 7.75
N LEU A 30 -8.17 9.36 6.68
CA LEU A 30 -8.10 9.98 5.36
C LEU A 30 -9.46 9.78 4.69
N HIS A 31 -10.27 10.83 4.64
CA HIS A 31 -11.61 10.79 4.07
C HIS A 31 -11.64 11.47 2.70
N LEU A 32 -11.98 10.69 1.66
CA LEU A 32 -12.11 11.18 0.29
C LEU A 32 -13.59 11.42 -0.01
N GLU A 33 -14.00 12.68 -0.13
CA GLU A 33 -15.36 13.01 -0.54
C GLU A 33 -15.65 12.48 -1.96
N LYS A 34 -16.92 12.41 -2.31
CA LYS A 34 -17.32 12.08 -3.67
C LYS A 34 -16.65 13.00 -4.68
N ASP A 35 -16.15 12.44 -5.79
CA ASP A 35 -15.39 13.15 -6.83
C ASP A 35 -14.01 13.70 -6.38
N ALA A 36 -13.53 13.37 -5.18
CA ALA A 36 -12.14 13.55 -4.82
C ALA A 36 -11.27 12.51 -5.56
N TYR A 37 -10.16 12.94 -6.13
CA TYR A 37 -9.27 12.08 -6.92
C TYR A 37 -7.82 12.30 -6.50
N LEU A 38 -7.22 11.30 -5.86
CA LEU A 38 -5.79 11.28 -5.54
C LEU A 38 -5.04 10.61 -6.69
N LEU A 39 -4.25 11.38 -7.41
CA LEU A 39 -3.49 10.94 -8.58
C LEU A 39 -2.01 10.87 -8.21
N PHE A 40 -1.48 9.68 -8.04
CA PHE A 40 -0.06 9.47 -7.77
C PHE A 40 0.79 9.59 -9.04
N SER A 41 2.07 9.90 -8.88
CA SER A 41 2.97 10.13 -10.03
C SER A 41 3.24 8.87 -10.86
N GLY A 42 3.21 7.68 -10.22
CA GLY A 42 3.55 6.41 -10.85
C GLY A 42 5.02 6.29 -11.30
N LYS A 43 5.91 7.17 -10.81
CA LYS A 43 7.36 7.14 -11.07
C LYS A 43 8.10 6.56 -9.88
N ALA A 44 8.92 5.55 -10.09
CA ALA A 44 9.58 4.82 -9.01
C ALA A 44 10.44 5.70 -8.10
N ASP A 45 11.22 6.61 -8.65
CA ASP A 45 12.08 7.52 -7.89
C ASP A 45 11.30 8.43 -6.92
N ASP A 46 10.03 8.69 -7.18
CA ASP A 46 9.17 9.49 -6.30
C ASP A 46 8.74 8.71 -5.03
N PHE A 47 8.94 7.39 -4.99
CA PHE A 47 8.61 6.51 -3.86
C PHE A 47 9.86 6.07 -3.08
N LEU A 48 10.87 6.89 -3.10
CA LEU A 48 12.08 6.79 -2.28
C LEU A 48 12.06 7.90 -1.19
N PRO A 49 12.80 7.75 -0.09
CA PRO A 49 13.67 6.63 0.24
C PRO A 49 12.90 5.34 0.54
N GLU A 50 13.65 4.24 0.59
CA GLU A 50 13.13 2.91 0.88
C GLU A 50 12.45 2.86 2.25
N VAL A 51 11.36 2.09 2.33
CA VAL A 51 10.67 1.82 3.59
C VAL A 51 10.75 0.34 3.93
N TRP A 52 10.65 0.01 5.21
CA TRP A 52 10.48 -1.37 5.64
C TRP A 52 9.14 -1.89 5.12
N THR A 53 9.19 -2.95 4.36
CA THR A 53 8.05 -3.55 3.69
C THR A 53 8.20 -5.08 3.64
N ARG A 54 7.23 -5.75 3.03
CA ARG A 54 7.27 -7.18 2.74
C ARG A 54 6.85 -7.40 1.30
N TRP A 55 7.57 -8.26 0.60
CA TRP A 55 7.33 -8.60 -0.79
C TRP A 55 7.26 -10.12 -0.95
N GLU A 56 6.10 -10.64 -1.34
CA GLU A 56 5.81 -12.08 -1.44
C GLU A 56 6.39 -12.89 -0.26
N GLY A 57 6.02 -12.52 0.96
CA GLY A 57 6.42 -13.25 2.18
C GLY A 57 7.82 -12.93 2.72
N THR A 58 8.62 -12.10 2.04
CA THR A 58 9.99 -11.78 2.48
C THR A 58 10.12 -10.29 2.83
N GLU A 59 10.59 -9.99 4.04
CA GLU A 59 10.83 -8.61 4.49
C GLU A 59 12.06 -8.00 3.82
N LEU A 60 11.98 -6.70 3.55
CA LEU A 60 13.03 -5.90 2.91
C LEU A 60 12.85 -4.41 3.21
N TYR A 61 13.79 -3.60 2.76
CA TYR A 61 13.59 -2.18 2.51
C TYR A 61 13.46 -1.96 1.00
N GLY A 62 12.32 -1.48 0.55
CA GLY A 62 11.97 -1.30 -0.87
C GLY A 62 11.24 0.01 -1.15
N HIS A 63 10.87 0.23 -2.41
CA HIS A 63 10.07 1.39 -2.80
C HIS A 63 8.82 1.47 -1.92
N SER A 64 8.50 2.68 -1.46
CA SER A 64 7.33 2.90 -0.62
C SER A 64 6.04 2.61 -1.39
N PRO A 65 5.04 1.99 -0.76
CA PRO A 65 3.66 2.01 -1.25
C PRO A 65 3.14 3.44 -1.42
N MET A 66 2.13 3.62 -2.25
CA MET A 66 1.50 4.92 -2.48
C MET A 66 0.91 5.49 -1.18
N ILE A 67 0.20 4.63 -0.43
CA ILE A 67 -0.24 4.95 0.93
C ILE A 67 0.41 3.95 1.88
N TYR A 68 1.08 4.46 2.89
CA TYR A 68 1.85 3.66 3.83
C TYR A 68 1.57 4.03 5.28
N ALA A 69 1.46 3.02 6.14
CA ALA A 69 1.44 3.21 7.58
C ALA A 69 2.33 2.17 8.26
N LYS A 70 3.04 2.58 9.29
CA LYS A 70 3.92 1.68 10.07
C LYS A 70 3.69 1.90 11.56
N HIS A 71 3.45 0.78 12.29
CA HIS A 71 3.24 0.76 13.74
C HIS A 71 2.18 1.77 14.21
N ALA A 72 1.19 2.02 13.36
CA ALA A 72 0.12 2.96 13.65
C ALA A 72 -1.14 2.20 14.10
N THR A 73 -1.98 2.86 14.85
CA THR A 73 -3.22 2.31 15.36
C THR A 73 -4.39 3.24 15.08
N ASN A 74 -5.60 2.67 14.96
CA ASN A 74 -6.83 3.43 14.76
C ASN A 74 -6.78 4.30 13.50
N ILE A 75 -6.49 3.66 12.35
CA ILE A 75 -6.33 4.30 11.04
C ILE A 75 -7.56 4.02 10.19
N ALA A 76 -7.96 4.98 9.36
CA ALA A 76 -8.96 4.73 8.34
C ALA A 76 -8.64 5.43 7.01
N ILE A 77 -9.13 4.82 5.93
CA ILE A 77 -9.27 5.43 4.60
C ILE A 77 -10.73 5.23 4.23
N THR A 78 -11.49 6.31 4.09
CA THR A 78 -12.95 6.21 3.89
C THR A 78 -13.45 7.17 2.82
N GLY A 79 -14.70 7.01 2.43
CA GLY A 79 -15.40 7.95 1.54
C GLY A 79 -15.79 7.35 0.21
N GLN A 80 -16.00 8.19 -0.79
CA GLN A 80 -16.46 7.79 -2.13
C GLN A 80 -15.55 8.31 -3.26
N GLY A 81 -14.35 8.77 -2.89
CA GLY A 81 -13.36 9.26 -3.85
C GLY A 81 -12.52 8.15 -4.46
N THR A 82 -11.59 8.54 -5.31
CA THR A 82 -10.72 7.63 -6.06
C THR A 82 -9.25 7.82 -5.69
N ILE A 83 -8.54 6.72 -5.54
CA ILE A 83 -7.08 6.64 -5.43
C ILE A 83 -6.58 6.01 -6.72
N ASP A 84 -5.76 6.72 -7.49
CA ASP A 84 -5.14 6.23 -8.72
C ASP A 84 -3.63 6.14 -8.54
N ALA A 85 -3.13 4.93 -8.43
CA ALA A 85 -1.72 4.64 -8.19
C ALA A 85 -0.83 4.85 -9.43
N GLN A 86 -1.42 4.96 -10.63
CA GLN A 86 -0.69 5.10 -11.90
C GLN A 86 0.36 4.01 -12.15
N GLY A 87 0.12 2.80 -11.66
CA GLY A 87 1.06 1.67 -11.76
C GLY A 87 1.48 1.32 -13.18
N GLY A 88 0.65 1.66 -14.18
CA GLY A 88 0.95 1.46 -15.59
C GLY A 88 2.06 2.35 -16.16
N ARG A 89 2.44 3.43 -15.48
CA ARG A 89 3.44 4.37 -16.02
C ARG A 89 4.84 3.80 -16.04
N GLU A 90 5.26 3.17 -14.94
CA GLU A 90 6.59 2.60 -14.83
C GLU A 90 6.56 1.17 -14.27
N PHE A 91 5.84 0.95 -13.18
CA PHE A 91 5.87 -0.30 -12.42
C PHE A 91 5.34 -1.51 -13.19
N ALA A 92 4.33 -1.36 -14.05
CA ALA A 92 3.73 -2.51 -14.75
C ALA A 92 4.75 -3.25 -15.62
N SER A 93 5.70 -2.55 -16.23
CA SER A 93 6.76 -3.15 -17.03
C SER A 93 7.73 -3.99 -16.20
N TRP A 94 7.86 -3.71 -14.90
CA TRP A 94 8.77 -4.43 -14.01
C TRP A 94 8.37 -5.88 -13.81
N SER A 95 7.08 -6.22 -13.92
CA SER A 95 6.58 -7.59 -13.79
C SER A 95 7.28 -8.59 -14.71
N GLN A 96 7.78 -8.14 -15.86
CA GLN A 96 8.45 -8.96 -16.84
C GLN A 96 9.95 -9.14 -16.57
N ILE A 97 10.56 -8.23 -15.80
CA ILE A 97 12.01 -8.17 -15.61
C ILE A 97 12.46 -8.29 -14.15
N GLU A 98 11.55 -8.31 -13.20
CA GLU A 98 11.84 -8.36 -11.74
C GLU A 98 12.44 -9.69 -11.24
N VAL A 99 12.51 -10.73 -12.11
CA VAL A 99 12.93 -12.09 -11.72
C VAL A 99 14.28 -12.10 -11.00
N SER A 100 15.24 -11.30 -11.44
CA SER A 100 16.57 -11.21 -10.81
C SER A 100 16.50 -10.73 -9.37
N ASP A 101 15.81 -9.61 -9.14
CA ASP A 101 15.69 -9.02 -7.80
C ASP A 101 14.81 -9.89 -6.90
N ARG A 102 13.72 -10.46 -7.42
CA ARG A 102 12.90 -11.44 -6.71
C ARG A 102 13.72 -12.62 -6.22
N ASN A 103 14.51 -13.23 -7.09
CA ASN A 103 15.35 -14.37 -6.72
C ASN A 103 16.45 -13.98 -5.73
N ARG A 104 17.01 -12.77 -5.86
CA ARG A 104 17.98 -12.21 -4.91
C ARG A 104 17.35 -12.05 -3.52
N LEU A 105 16.16 -11.44 -3.44
CA LEU A 105 15.43 -11.26 -2.19
C LEU A 105 15.10 -12.60 -1.53
N ARG A 106 14.57 -13.57 -2.27
CA ARG A 106 14.27 -14.92 -1.75
C ARG A 106 15.51 -15.60 -1.18
N LYS A 107 16.63 -15.58 -1.90
CA LYS A 107 17.92 -16.13 -1.40
C LYS A 107 18.42 -15.42 -0.15
N MET A 108 18.23 -14.11 -0.03
CA MET A 108 18.58 -13.37 1.18
C MET A 108 17.70 -13.80 2.36
N GLY A 109 16.40 -14.03 2.13
CA GLY A 109 15.49 -14.59 3.11
C GLY A 109 15.88 -15.98 3.58
N GLU A 110 16.12 -16.91 2.64
CA GLU A 110 16.57 -18.28 2.91
C GLU A 110 17.88 -18.33 3.73
N LYS A 111 18.81 -17.41 3.44
CA LYS A 111 20.09 -17.30 4.14
C LYS A 111 20.01 -16.52 5.45
N LEU A 112 18.81 -16.09 5.86
CA LEU A 112 18.58 -15.30 7.07
C LEU A 112 19.45 -14.02 7.14
N ILE A 113 19.75 -13.42 6.00
CA ILE A 113 20.43 -12.12 5.95
C ILE A 113 19.56 -11.09 6.71
N PRO A 114 20.10 -10.26 7.59
CA PRO A 114 19.32 -9.27 8.32
C PRO A 114 18.46 -8.39 7.39
N VAL A 115 17.24 -8.09 7.79
CA VAL A 115 16.29 -7.28 6.98
C VAL A 115 16.90 -5.92 6.63
N THR A 116 17.67 -5.33 7.54
CA THR A 116 18.37 -4.05 7.34
C THR A 116 19.43 -4.08 6.22
N GLU A 117 19.83 -5.25 5.77
CA GLU A 117 20.75 -5.45 4.64
C GLU A 117 20.02 -5.79 3.34
N ARG A 118 18.71 -6.06 3.39
CA ARG A 118 17.89 -6.37 2.21
C ARG A 118 17.35 -5.09 1.59
N ILE A 119 18.24 -4.32 0.95
CA ILE A 119 17.90 -3.02 0.35
C ILE A 119 17.58 -3.21 -1.13
N PHE A 120 16.35 -2.82 -1.49
CA PHE A 120 15.76 -2.93 -2.83
C PHE A 120 15.08 -1.61 -3.22
N GLY A 121 15.84 -0.53 -3.20
CA GLY A 121 15.40 0.79 -3.60
C GLY A 121 15.89 1.19 -4.98
N LYS A 122 16.56 2.32 -5.08
CA LYS A 122 17.02 2.87 -6.36
C LYS A 122 17.82 1.85 -7.18
N GLY A 123 17.41 1.67 -8.43
CA GLY A 123 18.04 0.73 -9.36
C GLY A 123 17.61 -0.73 -9.20
N THR A 124 16.65 -1.01 -8.34
CA THR A 124 15.97 -2.31 -8.25
C THR A 124 14.54 -2.22 -8.76
N ILE A 125 13.94 -3.35 -9.09
CA ILE A 125 12.71 -3.42 -9.86
C ILE A 125 11.61 -4.25 -9.18
N LEU A 126 11.58 -4.27 -7.84
CA LEU A 126 10.45 -4.86 -7.10
C LEU A 126 9.32 -3.83 -6.95
N ARG A 127 8.15 -4.19 -7.45
CA ARG A 127 6.96 -3.32 -7.45
C ARG A 127 6.41 -3.12 -6.02
N PRO A 128 6.12 -1.89 -5.58
CA PRO A 128 5.45 -1.66 -4.29
C PRO A 128 3.96 -2.02 -4.36
N SER A 129 3.36 -2.38 -3.22
CA SER A 129 1.90 -2.44 -3.09
C SER A 129 1.29 -1.04 -3.20
N CYS A 130 -0.02 -0.95 -3.50
CA CYS A 130 -0.68 0.36 -3.56
C CYS A 130 -0.89 0.95 -2.17
N ILE A 131 -1.58 0.22 -1.28
CA ILE A 131 -1.83 0.61 0.11
C ILE A 131 -1.23 -0.47 1.01
N GLN A 132 -0.31 -0.11 1.89
CA GLN A 132 0.28 -1.07 2.82
C GLN A 132 0.27 -0.58 4.26
N PHE A 133 -0.11 -1.48 5.14
CA PHE A 133 -0.07 -1.31 6.60
C PHE A 133 0.94 -2.30 7.18
N MET A 134 1.97 -1.81 7.87
CA MET A 134 3.02 -2.62 8.47
C MET A 134 2.94 -2.56 9.99
N GLY A 135 2.60 -3.68 10.65
CA GLY A 135 2.50 -3.77 12.10
C GLY A 135 1.46 -2.82 12.70
N CYS A 136 0.34 -2.62 12.02
CA CYS A 136 -0.70 -1.69 12.41
C CYS A 136 -1.89 -2.41 13.06
N SER A 137 -2.74 -1.67 13.75
CA SER A 137 -3.96 -2.23 14.34
C SER A 137 -5.17 -1.30 14.22
N ARG A 138 -6.38 -1.89 14.24
CA ARG A 138 -7.65 -1.18 14.08
C ARG A 138 -7.69 -0.34 12.80
N ILE A 139 -7.70 -1.05 11.68
CA ILE A 139 -7.65 -0.50 10.33
C ILE A 139 -9.04 -0.60 9.70
N LEU A 140 -9.49 0.47 9.05
CA LEU A 140 -10.68 0.50 8.22
C LEU A 140 -10.37 1.07 6.85
N VAL A 141 -10.73 0.33 5.80
CA VAL A 141 -10.76 0.84 4.42
C VAL A 141 -12.17 0.67 3.88
N GLU A 142 -12.84 1.76 3.55
CA GLU A 142 -14.28 1.72 3.25
C GLU A 142 -14.69 2.70 2.13
N GLY A 143 -15.48 2.21 1.18
CA GLY A 143 -16.26 2.99 0.24
C GLY A 143 -15.49 3.59 -0.94
N ILE A 144 -14.17 3.55 -0.93
CA ILE A 144 -13.31 4.18 -1.95
C ILE A 144 -13.17 3.32 -3.22
N THR A 145 -12.79 3.99 -4.30
CA THR A 145 -12.35 3.32 -5.54
C THR A 145 -10.83 3.38 -5.64
N ILE A 146 -10.18 2.25 -5.96
CA ILE A 146 -8.73 2.17 -6.16
C ILE A 146 -8.46 1.75 -7.60
N LYS A 147 -7.57 2.50 -8.29
CA LYS A 147 -7.24 2.26 -9.69
C LYS A 147 -5.76 2.08 -9.92
N ASN A 148 -5.44 1.28 -10.94
CA ASN A 148 -4.10 1.16 -11.48
C ASN A 148 -3.04 0.79 -10.43
N SER A 149 -3.34 -0.17 -9.55
CA SER A 149 -2.37 -0.67 -8.57
C SER A 149 -1.13 -1.25 -9.26
N PRO A 150 0.09 -0.92 -8.83
CA PRO A 150 1.31 -1.47 -9.44
C PRO A 150 1.56 -2.94 -9.09
N PHE A 151 1.06 -3.39 -7.95
CA PHE A 151 1.19 -4.74 -7.39
C PHE A 151 -0.03 -5.02 -6.50
N TRP A 152 0.07 -5.76 -5.41
CA TRP A 152 -1.03 -6.02 -4.47
C TRP A 152 -1.70 -4.72 -4.03
N THR A 153 -3.02 -4.69 -4.03
CA THR A 153 -3.75 -3.42 -3.89
C THR A 153 -3.85 -2.97 -2.43
N ILE A 154 -4.38 -3.81 -1.55
CA ILE A 154 -4.44 -3.54 -0.10
C ILE A 154 -3.66 -4.64 0.60
N HIS A 155 -2.57 -4.28 1.27
CA HIS A 155 -1.61 -5.23 1.81
C HIS A 155 -1.34 -4.97 3.31
N PRO A 156 -2.19 -5.49 4.20
CA PRO A 156 -1.92 -5.48 5.63
C PRO A 156 -0.93 -6.59 6.02
N VAL A 157 0.17 -6.21 6.68
CA VAL A 157 1.24 -7.11 7.10
C VAL A 157 1.47 -6.97 8.60
N TYR A 158 1.47 -8.08 9.34
CA TYR A 158 1.59 -8.09 10.80
C TYR A 158 0.55 -7.21 11.49
N CYS A 159 -0.65 -7.14 10.93
CA CYS A 159 -1.72 -6.29 11.43
C CYS A 159 -2.72 -7.07 12.30
N ASP A 160 -3.54 -6.33 13.02
CA ASP A 160 -4.65 -6.87 13.79
C ASP A 160 -5.88 -5.98 13.69
N ASN A 161 -7.08 -6.60 13.64
CA ASN A 161 -8.36 -5.92 13.50
C ASN A 161 -8.41 -5.04 12.23
N VAL A 162 -8.53 -5.69 11.08
CA VAL A 162 -8.60 -5.07 9.75
C VAL A 162 -10.00 -5.26 9.18
N ILE A 163 -10.62 -4.17 8.75
CA ILE A 163 -11.88 -4.19 8.00
C ILE A 163 -11.66 -3.52 6.65
N VAL A 164 -11.99 -4.24 5.59
CA VAL A 164 -12.03 -3.74 4.22
C VAL A 164 -13.43 -4.00 3.68
N ARG A 165 -14.16 -2.95 3.32
CA ARG A 165 -15.55 -3.12 2.85
C ARG A 165 -16.01 -2.07 1.86
N SER A 166 -16.98 -2.47 1.05
CA SER A 166 -17.65 -1.59 0.07
C SER A 166 -16.65 -0.83 -0.82
N ILE A 167 -15.53 -1.48 -1.19
CA ILE A 167 -14.51 -0.90 -2.06
C ILE A 167 -14.68 -1.37 -3.49
N THR A 168 -14.23 -0.54 -4.43
CA THR A 168 -14.13 -0.90 -5.84
C THR A 168 -12.67 -0.89 -6.27
N ILE A 169 -12.20 -1.97 -6.91
CA ILE A 169 -10.85 -2.04 -7.46
C ILE A 169 -10.96 -2.17 -8.98
N ASP A 170 -10.36 -1.22 -9.69
CA ASP A 170 -10.28 -1.17 -11.15
C ASP A 170 -8.79 -1.15 -11.56
N SER A 171 -8.20 -2.33 -11.68
CA SER A 171 -6.77 -2.50 -11.89
C SER A 171 -6.51 -3.77 -12.69
N HIS A 172 -5.67 -3.70 -13.74
CA HIS A 172 -5.53 -4.76 -14.75
C HIS A 172 -4.06 -5.09 -15.07
N TYR A 173 -3.16 -4.97 -14.09
CA TYR A 173 -1.76 -5.35 -14.22
C TYR A 173 -1.48 -6.69 -13.51
N PRO A 174 -0.37 -7.38 -13.81
CA PRO A 174 -0.01 -8.61 -13.11
C PRO A 174 0.12 -8.43 -11.59
N ASN A 175 -0.41 -9.37 -10.81
CA ASN A 175 -0.35 -9.41 -9.34
C ASN A 175 -0.97 -8.17 -8.67
N ASN A 176 -2.06 -7.66 -9.20
CA ASN A 176 -2.80 -6.57 -8.57
C ASN A 176 -4.04 -7.08 -7.82
N ASP A 177 -3.83 -8.14 -7.06
CA ASP A 177 -4.82 -8.75 -6.21
C ASP A 177 -5.46 -7.71 -5.28
N GLY A 178 -6.72 -7.92 -4.90
CA GLY A 178 -7.53 -6.91 -4.22
C GLY A 178 -7.11 -6.64 -2.79
N CYS A 179 -6.95 -7.69 -1.99
CA CYS A 179 -6.55 -7.57 -0.60
C CYS A 179 -5.77 -8.81 -0.15
N ASP A 180 -4.55 -8.63 0.30
CA ASP A 180 -3.56 -9.66 0.59
C ASP A 180 -3.07 -9.57 2.04
N PRO A 181 -3.84 -10.06 3.03
CA PRO A 181 -3.40 -10.06 4.41
C PRO A 181 -2.27 -11.07 4.64
N GLU A 182 -1.10 -10.60 5.06
CA GLU A 182 0.02 -11.46 5.43
C GLU A 182 0.28 -11.39 6.95
N SER A 183 0.34 -12.55 7.62
CA SER A 183 0.61 -12.62 9.08
C SER A 183 -0.28 -11.66 9.88
N THR A 184 -1.54 -11.54 9.49
CA THR A 184 -2.53 -10.59 10.00
C THR A 184 -3.69 -11.35 10.64
N SER A 185 -4.21 -10.85 11.74
CA SER A 185 -5.31 -11.45 12.50
C SER A 185 -6.58 -10.59 12.47
N ASN A 186 -7.73 -11.21 12.74
CA ASN A 186 -9.03 -10.54 12.84
C ASN A 186 -9.36 -9.68 11.60
N VAL A 187 -9.37 -10.31 10.43
CA VAL A 187 -9.64 -9.65 9.14
C VAL A 187 -11.07 -9.90 8.71
N LEU A 188 -11.78 -8.84 8.35
CA LEU A 188 -13.08 -8.87 7.70
C LEU A 188 -12.99 -8.18 6.35
N ILE A 189 -13.35 -8.90 5.29
CA ILE A 189 -13.47 -8.37 3.93
C ILE A 189 -14.91 -8.62 3.49
N GLU A 190 -15.64 -7.55 3.19
CA GLU A 190 -17.07 -7.64 2.83
C GLU A 190 -17.47 -6.57 1.80
N GLU A 191 -18.61 -6.78 1.15
CA GLU A 191 -19.23 -5.80 0.23
C GLU A 191 -19.84 -4.60 0.98
#